data_4f882325455d890d3d343b78c369ac89
#
_entry.id   4f882325455d890d3d343b78c369ac89
#
_cell.length_a   1.000
_cell.length_b   1.000
_cell.length_c   1.000
_cell.angle_alpha   90.00
_cell.angle_beta   90.00
_cell.angle_gamma   90.00
#
_symmetry.space_group_name_H-M   'P 1'
#
loop_
_entity.id
_entity.type
_entity.pdbx_description
1 polymer ?
#
loop_
_entity_poly.entity_id
_entity_poly.type
_entity_poly.pdbx_seq_one_letter_code
_entity_poly.pdbx_strand_id
1 'polypeptide(L)'
;RSTLFPYTTLFRSNQRSKALGPAEPLVFTGPDGAPTALTSRTMDDLDAAMEAAEEAGGEVVLGAGRIQDFTWKGLLDFSTCTECGRCQDLCPAWNTGKPLSPKLFVEALRDHHAAVAPYLRAAGALGVEPEEVTEEMLARRRADGGPLGRLTGMRDGLASREDLGLAPGSAHTGDVLGALLAAKAAPAEAGVAARPAPLAGEVVPADVLWSCTTCGACVEQCPVDIEHVDRVIDVRRQQVLMESAFPRELGGMFRKLESKGNPWGLAPRKRMDWAKGLDFEVPVIGVDVEDASEVDYLFWVGCAGAYEDRAKRTTRAVAELLHTAGVSFAVLGDAETCTGDPARRAGNEILYQMLAGQNVETLTEAKAQRIVVTVG
;
A
#
# COMPACT_ATOMS: atom_id res chain seq x y z
N ARG A 1 20.05 2.91 22.99
CA ARG A 1 19.69 2.51 21.61
C ARG A 1 18.52 1.55 21.71
N SER A 2 17.30 2.07 21.55
CA SER A 2 16.07 1.27 21.55
C SER A 2 15.96 0.56 20.19
N THR A 3 16.06 -0.76 20.22
CA THR A 3 15.62 -1.63 19.13
C THR A 3 14.08 -1.60 19.10
N LEU A 4 13.52 -0.66 18.36
CA LEU A 4 12.10 -0.53 18.15
C LEU A 4 11.66 -1.46 17.02
N PHE A 5 10.64 -2.27 17.29
CA PHE A 5 9.99 -3.25 16.44
C PHE A 5 9.52 -2.73 15.06
N PRO A 6 9.28 -3.62 14.06
CA PRO A 6 8.96 -3.25 12.67
C PRO A 6 7.77 -2.29 12.50
N TYR A 7 6.84 -2.22 13.46
CA TYR A 7 5.69 -1.31 13.42
C TYR A 7 6.05 0.16 13.61
N THR A 8 7.13 0.47 14.31
CA THR A 8 7.65 1.84 14.38
C THR A 8 8.27 2.29 13.06
N THR A 9 8.59 1.36 12.16
CA THR A 9 9.10 1.70 10.82
C THR A 9 7.97 2.20 9.92
N LEU A 10 6.75 1.68 10.06
CA LEU A 10 5.57 2.22 9.35
C LEU A 10 5.18 3.63 9.87
N PHE A 11 5.26 3.84 11.18
CA PHE A 11 5.13 5.19 11.77
C PHE A 11 6.34 6.09 11.45
N ARG A 12 7.54 5.52 11.29
CA ARG A 12 8.74 6.28 10.86
C ARG A 12 8.74 6.59 9.37
N SER A 13 8.18 5.75 8.51
CA SER A 13 7.96 6.13 7.11
C SER A 13 7.02 7.33 7.04
N ASN A 14 5.98 7.36 7.88
CA ASN A 14 5.14 8.54 8.06
C ASN A 14 5.88 9.73 8.73
N GLN A 15 6.91 9.51 9.54
CA GLN A 15 7.75 10.59 10.09
C GLN A 15 8.88 11.01 9.14
N ARG A 16 9.43 10.09 8.32
CA ARG A 16 10.30 10.46 7.19
C ARG A 16 9.50 11.17 6.11
N SER A 17 8.27 10.76 5.84
CA SER A 17 7.39 11.52 4.94
C SER A 17 6.99 12.89 5.50
N LYS A 18 7.05 13.11 6.82
CA LYS A 18 6.97 14.47 7.40
C LYS A 18 8.22 15.31 7.12
N ALA A 19 9.37 14.68 6.92
CA ALA A 19 10.60 15.35 6.48
C ALA A 19 10.68 15.52 4.96
N LEU A 20 9.91 14.72 4.19
CA LEU A 20 9.86 14.73 2.73
C LEU A 20 8.54 15.26 2.15
N GLY A 21 7.60 15.65 3.02
CA GLY A 21 6.25 16.06 2.63
C GLY A 21 5.16 15.11 3.15
N PRO A 22 3.88 15.46 2.99
CA PRO A 22 2.76 14.63 3.44
C PRO A 22 2.74 13.27 2.72
N ALA A 23 2.13 12.26 3.39
CA ALA A 23 1.87 10.95 2.79
C ALA A 23 1.31 11.11 1.38
N GLU A 24 1.80 10.27 0.43
CA GLU A 24 1.37 10.40 -0.97
C GLU A 24 -0.15 10.37 -1.04
N PRO A 25 -0.71 11.33 -1.73
CA PRO A 25 -2.14 11.55 -1.77
C PRO A 25 -2.85 10.55 -2.67
N LEU A 26 -4.15 10.40 -2.46
CA LEU A 26 -5.03 9.88 -3.49
C LEU A 26 -4.84 10.72 -4.76
N VAL A 27 -4.58 10.06 -5.88
CA VAL A 27 -4.36 10.76 -7.16
C VAL A 27 -5.71 10.92 -7.85
N PHE A 28 -6.10 12.16 -8.10
CA PHE A 28 -7.26 12.47 -8.93
C PHE A 28 -6.76 12.96 -10.28
N THR A 29 -7.52 12.71 -11.31
CA THR A 29 -7.25 13.28 -12.63
C THR A 29 -8.03 14.59 -12.74
N GLY A 30 -7.35 15.72 -12.83
CA GLY A 30 -7.98 17.02 -13.05
C GLY A 30 -8.56 17.15 -14.47
N PRO A 31 -9.36 18.20 -14.73
CA PRO A 31 -10.00 18.42 -16.04
C PRO A 31 -9.00 18.63 -17.18
N ASP A 32 -7.75 18.87 -16.88
CA ASP A 32 -6.61 18.93 -17.80
C ASP A 32 -5.92 17.59 -18.03
N GLY A 33 -6.45 16.50 -17.46
CA GLY A 33 -5.85 15.15 -17.51
C GLY A 33 -4.60 15.02 -16.65
N ALA A 34 -4.21 16.06 -15.88
CA ALA A 34 -3.07 15.99 -15.00
C ALA A 34 -3.45 15.29 -13.68
N PRO A 35 -2.59 14.40 -13.16
CA PRO A 35 -2.81 13.79 -11.86
C PRO A 35 -2.84 14.86 -10.77
N THR A 36 -3.95 15.01 -10.09
CA THR A 36 -4.09 15.93 -8.95
C THR A 36 -3.96 15.11 -7.67
N ALA A 37 -2.91 15.39 -6.93
CA ALA A 37 -2.63 14.69 -5.69
C ALA A 37 -3.50 15.24 -4.55
N LEU A 38 -4.22 14.35 -3.84
CA LEU A 38 -4.98 14.68 -2.64
C LEU A 38 -4.23 14.25 -1.39
N THR A 39 -3.87 15.24 -0.58
CA THR A 39 -3.43 15.04 0.81
C THR A 39 -4.63 15.06 1.73
N SER A 40 -5.49 14.04 1.65
CA SER A 40 -6.61 13.96 2.58
C SER A 40 -6.13 13.42 3.92
N ARG A 41 -6.45 14.13 4.99
CA ARG A 41 -6.18 13.71 6.36
C ARG A 41 -7.42 13.19 7.06
N THR A 42 -8.58 13.49 6.54
CA THR A 42 -9.89 13.12 7.10
C THR A 42 -10.82 12.62 6.00
N MET A 43 -11.93 11.98 6.38
CA MET A 43 -12.99 11.62 5.43
C MET A 43 -13.61 12.86 4.79
N ASP A 44 -13.79 13.94 5.57
CA ASP A 44 -14.33 15.19 5.06
C ASP A 44 -13.45 15.80 3.96
N ASP A 45 -12.11 15.71 4.12
CA ASP A 45 -11.16 16.13 3.08
C ASP A 45 -11.29 15.25 1.83
N LEU A 46 -11.52 13.95 1.98
CA LEU A 46 -11.72 13.02 0.88
C LEU A 46 -13.02 13.31 0.14
N ASP A 47 -14.11 13.48 0.89
CA ASP A 47 -15.44 13.76 0.32
C ASP A 47 -15.43 15.11 -0.42
N ALA A 48 -14.85 16.16 0.19
CA ALA A 48 -14.71 17.47 -0.45
C ALA A 48 -13.87 17.42 -1.73
N ALA A 49 -12.87 16.57 -1.75
CA ALA A 49 -12.00 16.42 -2.92
C ALA A 49 -12.65 15.58 -4.02
N MET A 50 -13.45 14.59 -3.67
CA MET A 50 -14.27 13.84 -4.63
C MET A 50 -15.32 14.76 -5.26
N GLU A 51 -16.01 15.56 -4.45
CA GLU A 51 -16.99 16.55 -4.92
C GLU A 51 -16.34 17.59 -5.85
N ALA A 52 -15.17 18.12 -5.47
CA ALA A 52 -14.43 19.07 -6.30
C ALA A 52 -13.95 18.45 -7.63
N ALA A 53 -13.57 17.18 -7.63
CA ALA A 53 -13.19 16.48 -8.87
C ALA A 53 -14.40 16.26 -9.79
N GLU A 54 -15.54 15.87 -9.24
CA GLU A 54 -16.80 15.72 -9.99
C GLU A 54 -17.27 17.06 -10.55
N GLU A 55 -17.26 18.14 -9.77
CA GLU A 55 -17.61 19.50 -10.23
C GLU A 55 -16.70 19.99 -11.35
N ALA A 56 -15.42 19.62 -11.32
CA ALA A 56 -14.47 19.94 -12.37
C ALA A 56 -14.64 19.06 -13.63
N GLY A 57 -15.55 18.07 -13.62
CA GLY A 57 -15.77 17.14 -14.72
C GLY A 57 -14.63 16.14 -14.91
N GLY A 58 -13.82 15.94 -13.88
CA GLY A 58 -12.73 14.96 -13.86
C GLY A 58 -13.19 13.60 -13.36
N GLU A 59 -12.50 12.55 -13.77
CA GLU A 59 -12.69 11.21 -13.24
C GLU A 59 -11.90 11.05 -11.93
N VAL A 60 -12.58 10.55 -10.88
CA VAL A 60 -11.93 10.25 -9.60
C VAL A 60 -11.24 8.90 -9.70
N VAL A 61 -9.92 8.89 -9.71
CA VAL A 61 -9.11 7.67 -9.72
C VAL A 61 -8.57 7.40 -8.32
N LEU A 62 -9.01 6.30 -7.70
CA LEU A 62 -8.55 5.87 -6.39
C LEU A 62 -7.48 4.76 -6.54
N GLY A 63 -6.22 5.14 -6.35
CA GLY A 63 -5.08 4.25 -6.57
C GLY A 63 -4.59 4.26 -8.03
N ALA A 64 -3.75 3.29 -8.40
CA ALA A 64 -3.14 3.21 -9.73
C ALA A 64 -3.66 2.00 -10.51
N GLY A 65 -4.51 2.24 -11.50
CA GLY A 65 -4.99 1.23 -12.46
C GLY A 65 -4.13 1.14 -13.71
N ARG A 66 -3.51 2.25 -14.08
CA ARG A 66 -2.65 2.43 -15.23
C ARG A 66 -1.32 3.07 -14.83
N ILE A 67 -0.32 3.00 -15.69
CA ILE A 67 1.01 3.53 -15.39
C ILE A 67 1.04 5.06 -15.21
N GLN A 68 0.17 5.78 -15.92
CA GLN A 68 0.05 7.23 -15.81
C GLN A 68 -0.64 7.70 -14.52
N ASP A 69 -1.29 6.80 -13.78
CA ASP A 69 -1.95 7.14 -12.52
C ASP A 69 -0.94 7.30 -11.37
N PHE A 70 0.29 6.82 -11.56
CA PHE A 70 1.34 7.06 -10.58
C PHE A 70 1.82 8.51 -10.61
N THR A 71 2.14 9.03 -9.43
CA THR A 71 2.78 10.33 -9.29
C THR A 71 4.13 10.37 -10.04
N TRP A 72 4.64 11.58 -10.32
CA TRP A 72 5.96 11.74 -10.92
C TRP A 72 7.07 11.04 -10.11
N LYS A 73 6.93 11.02 -8.78
CA LYS A 73 7.86 10.33 -7.87
C LYS A 73 7.79 8.82 -8.07
N GLY A 74 6.59 8.24 -8.22
CA GLY A 74 6.42 6.83 -8.53
C GLY A 74 7.05 6.43 -9.86
N LEU A 75 6.86 7.23 -10.90
CA LEU A 75 7.48 7.02 -12.21
C LEU A 75 9.03 7.16 -12.15
N LEU A 76 9.51 8.10 -11.33
CA LEU A 76 10.95 8.26 -11.08
C LEU A 76 11.52 7.05 -10.35
N ASP A 77 10.84 6.51 -9.34
CA ASP A 77 11.25 5.32 -8.61
C ASP A 77 11.51 4.14 -9.54
N PHE A 78 10.60 3.90 -10.50
CA PHE A 78 10.78 2.82 -11.46
C PHE A 78 12.03 3.02 -12.33
N SER A 79 12.33 4.26 -12.69
CA SER A 79 13.46 4.62 -13.54
C SER A 79 14.80 4.61 -12.81
N THR A 80 14.80 4.82 -11.49
CA THR A 80 16.02 4.87 -10.66
C THR A 80 16.50 3.50 -10.18
N CYS A 81 15.74 2.44 -10.43
CA CYS A 81 16.10 1.08 -10.02
C CYS A 81 17.48 0.68 -10.61
N THR A 82 18.44 0.40 -9.72
CA THR A 82 19.79 -0.04 -10.07
C THR A 82 19.93 -1.54 -10.26
N GLU A 83 18.82 -2.27 -10.18
CA GLU A 83 18.73 -3.73 -10.38
C GLU A 83 19.63 -4.56 -9.43
N CYS A 84 20.01 -4.01 -8.29
CA CYS A 84 20.97 -4.61 -7.36
C CYS A 84 20.47 -5.89 -6.66
N GLY A 85 19.15 -6.20 -6.70
CA GLY A 85 18.56 -7.42 -6.16
C GLY A 85 18.30 -7.45 -4.65
N ARG A 86 18.80 -6.50 -3.85
CA ARG A 86 18.67 -6.51 -2.37
C ARG A 86 17.22 -6.60 -1.88
N CYS A 87 16.30 -5.93 -2.56
CA CYS A 87 14.87 -5.95 -2.23
C CYS A 87 14.26 -7.35 -2.42
N GLN A 88 14.74 -8.12 -3.41
CA GLN A 88 14.32 -9.49 -3.65
C GLN A 88 14.90 -10.45 -2.61
N ASP A 89 16.21 -10.33 -2.32
CA ASP A 89 16.93 -11.24 -1.41
C ASP A 89 16.33 -11.25 0.00
N LEU A 90 15.80 -10.12 0.46
CA LEU A 90 15.19 -9.97 1.77
C LEU A 90 13.66 -10.00 1.77
N CYS A 91 13.04 -10.24 0.62
CA CYS A 91 11.59 -10.36 0.53
C CYS A 91 11.10 -11.68 1.14
N PRO A 92 10.27 -11.68 2.20
CA PRO A 92 9.75 -12.92 2.79
C PRO A 92 8.84 -13.67 1.83
N ALA A 93 8.10 -13.00 0.95
CA ALA A 93 7.28 -13.65 -0.06
C ALA A 93 8.15 -14.42 -1.05
N TRP A 94 9.22 -13.81 -1.55
CA TRP A 94 10.18 -14.46 -2.43
C TRP A 94 10.85 -15.67 -1.76
N ASN A 95 11.33 -15.48 -0.54
CA ASN A 95 12.05 -16.52 0.19
C ASN A 95 11.18 -17.73 0.62
N THR A 96 9.86 -17.56 0.60
CA THR A 96 8.89 -18.63 0.86
C THR A 96 8.27 -19.23 -0.41
N GLY A 97 8.83 -18.92 -1.59
CA GLY A 97 8.37 -19.46 -2.87
C GLY A 97 7.08 -18.83 -3.41
N LYS A 98 6.69 -17.66 -2.90
CA LYS A 98 5.59 -16.89 -3.50
C LYS A 98 6.05 -16.18 -4.78
N PRO A 99 5.14 -15.90 -5.73
CA PRO A 99 5.50 -15.35 -7.04
C PRO A 99 5.95 -13.88 -7.03
N LEU A 100 6.13 -13.26 -5.88
CA LEU A 100 6.54 -11.85 -5.78
C LEU A 100 8.05 -11.69 -5.68
N SER A 101 8.65 -10.99 -6.64
CA SER A 101 9.94 -10.33 -6.53
C SER A 101 9.73 -8.81 -6.56
N PRO A 102 10.09 -8.04 -5.51
CA PRO A 102 9.97 -6.58 -5.55
C PRO A 102 10.82 -5.95 -6.66
N LYS A 103 11.97 -6.54 -7.01
CA LYS A 103 12.81 -6.13 -8.12
C LYS A 103 12.05 -6.23 -9.43
N LEU A 104 11.55 -7.44 -9.76
CA LEU A 104 10.83 -7.68 -11.02
C LEU A 104 9.52 -6.89 -11.11
N PHE A 105 8.87 -6.62 -9.97
CA PHE A 105 7.70 -5.76 -9.92
C PHE A 105 8.02 -4.34 -10.40
N VAL A 106 9.09 -3.73 -9.90
CA VAL A 106 9.53 -2.39 -10.31
C VAL A 106 10.00 -2.38 -11.77
N GLU A 107 10.74 -3.40 -12.19
CA GLU A 107 11.21 -3.52 -13.57
C GLU A 107 10.04 -3.68 -14.56
N ALA A 108 9.02 -4.46 -14.21
CA ALA A 108 7.84 -4.60 -15.06
C ALA A 108 7.11 -3.27 -15.26
N LEU A 109 6.97 -2.47 -14.20
CA LEU A 109 6.36 -1.13 -14.27
C LEU A 109 7.23 -0.16 -15.07
N ARG A 110 8.56 -0.18 -14.90
CA ARG A 110 9.51 0.62 -15.68
C ARG A 110 9.41 0.30 -17.18
N ASP A 111 9.46 -0.97 -17.51
CA ASP A 111 9.44 -1.42 -18.90
C ASP A 111 8.09 -1.09 -19.56
N HIS A 112 6.99 -1.28 -18.81
CA HIS A 112 5.66 -0.88 -19.28
C HIS A 112 5.57 0.62 -19.50
N HIS A 113 6.05 1.45 -18.56
CA HIS A 113 6.11 2.91 -18.73
C HIS A 113 6.89 3.31 -19.98
N ALA A 114 8.05 2.71 -20.19
CA ALA A 114 8.85 2.97 -21.41
C ALA A 114 8.09 2.57 -22.69
N ALA A 115 7.38 1.45 -22.66
CA ALA A 115 6.63 0.95 -23.82
C ALA A 115 5.43 1.81 -24.17
N VAL A 116 4.71 2.36 -23.17
CA VAL A 116 3.51 3.19 -23.41
C VAL A 116 3.80 4.69 -23.54
N ALA A 117 4.99 5.14 -23.17
CA ALA A 117 5.35 6.57 -23.26
C ALA A 117 5.10 7.22 -24.64
N PRO A 118 5.31 6.55 -25.79
CA PRO A 118 4.94 7.11 -27.09
C PRO A 118 3.44 7.37 -27.24
N TYR A 119 2.59 6.50 -26.70
CA TYR A 119 1.14 6.62 -26.74
C TYR A 119 0.67 7.77 -25.87
N LEU A 120 1.15 7.88 -24.63
CA LEU A 120 0.83 8.97 -23.71
C LEU A 120 1.18 10.34 -24.30
N ARG A 121 2.37 10.46 -24.93
CA ARG A 121 2.78 11.70 -25.59
C ARG A 121 1.94 12.03 -26.82
N ALA A 122 1.54 11.02 -27.59
CA ALA A 122 0.69 11.21 -28.75
C ALA A 122 -0.73 11.63 -28.31
N ALA A 123 -1.28 10.98 -27.30
CA ALA A 123 -2.57 11.29 -26.72
C ALA A 123 -2.64 12.76 -26.25
N GLY A 124 -1.69 13.18 -25.41
CA GLY A 124 -1.63 14.57 -24.92
C GLY A 124 -1.48 15.62 -26.01
N ALA A 125 -0.81 15.28 -27.13
CA ALA A 125 -0.65 16.22 -28.24
C ALA A 125 -1.83 16.19 -29.24
N LEU A 126 -2.67 15.16 -29.21
CA LEU A 126 -3.86 15.02 -30.06
C LEU A 126 -5.14 15.40 -29.32
N GLY A 127 -5.09 15.50 -27.99
CA GLY A 127 -6.26 15.73 -27.13
C GLY A 127 -7.24 14.54 -27.13
N VAL A 128 -6.69 13.31 -27.17
CA VAL A 128 -7.46 12.06 -27.15
C VAL A 128 -6.96 11.18 -26.00
N GLU A 129 -7.74 10.17 -25.61
CA GLU A 129 -7.31 9.20 -24.62
C GLU A 129 -6.15 8.30 -25.15
N PRO A 130 -5.22 7.87 -24.29
CA PRO A 130 -4.10 7.04 -24.71
C PRO A 130 -4.50 5.76 -25.43
N GLU A 131 -5.64 5.18 -25.08
CA GLU A 131 -6.22 3.97 -25.70
C GLU A 131 -6.72 4.21 -27.12
N GLU A 132 -7.05 5.41 -27.46
CA GLU A 132 -7.52 5.82 -28.82
C GLU A 132 -6.35 5.99 -29.78
N VAL A 133 -5.12 6.08 -29.26
CA VAL A 133 -3.93 6.26 -30.10
C VAL A 133 -3.61 4.95 -30.84
N THR A 134 -3.70 4.96 -32.16
CA THR A 134 -3.38 3.82 -33.02
C THR A 134 -1.90 3.82 -33.44
N GLU A 135 -1.39 2.64 -33.84
CA GLU A 135 -0.04 2.51 -34.40
C GLU A 135 0.13 3.39 -35.66
N GLU A 136 -0.93 3.55 -36.45
CA GLU A 136 -0.88 4.41 -37.64
C GLU A 136 -0.69 5.87 -37.25
N MET A 137 -1.37 6.34 -36.19
CA MET A 137 -1.20 7.71 -35.64
C MET A 137 0.23 7.91 -35.12
N LEU A 138 0.80 6.92 -34.46
CA LEU A 138 2.20 6.95 -34.01
C LEU A 138 3.16 6.96 -35.19
N ALA A 139 2.92 6.15 -36.23
CA ALA A 139 3.75 6.08 -37.41
C ALA A 139 3.75 7.42 -38.19
N ARG A 140 2.60 8.04 -38.36
CA ARG A 140 2.49 9.39 -38.97
C ARG A 140 3.32 10.42 -38.21
N ARG A 141 3.23 10.44 -36.86
CA ARG A 141 4.00 11.37 -36.04
C ARG A 141 5.51 11.10 -36.06
N ARG A 142 5.94 9.86 -36.23
CA ARG A 142 7.36 9.50 -36.44
C ARG A 142 7.86 10.04 -37.77
N ALA A 143 7.04 9.95 -38.81
CA ALA A 143 7.37 10.47 -40.14
C ALA A 143 7.51 11.99 -40.18
N ASP A 144 6.72 12.70 -39.39
CA ASP A 144 6.72 14.18 -39.29
C ASP A 144 7.94 14.77 -38.54
N GLY A 145 8.93 13.94 -38.16
CA GLY A 145 10.20 14.38 -37.56
C GLY A 145 10.07 14.99 -36.15
N GLY A 146 8.96 14.78 -35.44
CA GLY A 146 8.75 15.24 -34.09
C GLY A 146 9.68 14.58 -33.04
N PRO A 147 9.63 15.01 -31.75
CA PRO A 147 10.50 14.49 -30.68
C PRO A 147 10.45 12.95 -30.51
N LEU A 148 9.37 12.31 -30.98
CA LEU A 148 9.19 10.85 -30.99
C LEU A 148 10.14 10.10 -31.94
N GLY A 149 10.60 10.74 -33.01
CA GLY A 149 11.54 10.12 -33.96
C GLY A 149 12.93 9.85 -33.37
N ARG A 150 13.31 10.58 -32.30
CA ARG A 150 14.59 10.38 -31.60
C ARG A 150 14.57 9.25 -30.57
N LEU A 151 13.37 8.82 -30.11
CA LEU A 151 13.21 7.78 -29.08
C LEU A 151 13.12 6.37 -29.65
N THR A 152 12.90 6.22 -30.96
CA THR A 152 12.92 4.90 -31.64
C THR A 152 14.31 4.25 -31.58
N GLY A 153 15.38 5.05 -31.56
CA GLY A 153 16.75 4.52 -31.38
C GLY A 153 17.03 3.95 -29.96
N MET A 154 16.22 4.31 -28.97
CA MET A 154 16.33 3.73 -27.62
C MET A 154 15.59 2.38 -27.50
N ARG A 155 14.53 2.15 -28.31
CA ARG A 155 13.80 0.88 -28.31
C ARG A 155 14.62 -0.27 -28.90
N ASP A 156 15.41 0.01 -29.93
CA ASP A 156 16.26 -0.98 -30.57
C ASP A 156 17.51 -1.32 -29.74
N GLY A 157 17.78 -0.54 -28.68
CA GLY A 157 18.86 -0.77 -27.71
C GLY A 157 18.39 -1.29 -26.35
N LEU A 158 17.09 -1.53 -26.14
CA LEU A 158 16.62 -2.25 -24.97
C LEU A 158 16.99 -3.71 -25.12
N ALA A 159 17.97 -4.09 -24.31
CA ALA A 159 18.64 -5.36 -24.27
C ALA A 159 17.68 -6.56 -24.41
N SER A 160 18.07 -7.52 -25.23
CA SER A 160 17.43 -8.82 -25.28
C SER A 160 17.57 -9.52 -23.92
N ARG A 161 16.71 -10.49 -23.66
CA ARG A 161 16.71 -11.29 -22.41
C ARG A 161 18.09 -11.84 -22.05
N GLU A 162 18.93 -12.10 -23.05
CA GLU A 162 20.30 -12.60 -22.93
C GLU A 162 21.26 -11.52 -22.42
N ASP A 163 21.02 -10.25 -22.77
CA ASP A 163 21.87 -9.13 -22.34
C ASP A 163 21.64 -8.75 -20.86
N LEU A 164 20.53 -9.17 -20.25
CA LEU A 164 20.21 -8.89 -18.85
C LEU A 164 20.90 -9.84 -17.87
N GLY A 165 21.75 -10.77 -18.33
CA GLY A 165 22.51 -11.68 -17.47
C GLY A 165 21.65 -12.60 -16.61
N LEU A 166 20.40 -12.82 -16.97
CA LEU A 166 19.47 -13.70 -16.26
C LEU A 166 19.83 -15.15 -16.62
N ALA A 167 20.76 -15.72 -15.84
CA ALA A 167 21.19 -17.10 -16.00
C ALA A 167 19.99 -18.05 -15.93
N PRO A 168 19.85 -18.99 -16.89
CA PRO A 168 18.87 -20.06 -16.77
C PRO A 168 19.30 -20.98 -15.64
N GLY A 169 18.55 -21.03 -14.54
CA GLY A 169 18.81 -22.11 -13.62
C GLY A 169 18.55 -21.93 -12.12
N SER A 170 17.96 -20.85 -11.61
CA SER A 170 17.38 -20.95 -10.28
C SER A 170 15.96 -21.50 -10.38
N ALA A 171 15.67 -22.56 -9.64
CA ALA A 171 14.37 -23.25 -9.65
C ALA A 171 13.17 -22.36 -9.28
N HIS A 172 13.42 -21.14 -8.80
CA HIS A 172 12.40 -20.16 -8.42
C HIS A 172 12.18 -19.06 -9.46
N THR A 173 13.11 -18.84 -10.38
CA THR A 173 12.99 -17.82 -11.44
C THR A 173 12.14 -18.26 -12.63
N GLY A 174 11.98 -19.55 -12.85
CA GLY A 174 11.28 -20.09 -14.01
C GLY A 174 9.81 -19.71 -14.07
N ASP A 175 9.09 -19.84 -12.95
CA ASP A 175 7.64 -19.68 -12.95
C ASP A 175 7.21 -18.22 -12.78
N VAL A 176 7.93 -17.44 -11.98
CA VAL A 176 7.61 -16.01 -11.76
C VAL A 176 8.03 -15.16 -12.93
N LEU A 177 9.23 -15.39 -13.43
CA LEU A 177 9.70 -14.75 -14.66
C LEU A 177 8.88 -15.23 -15.85
N GLY A 178 8.48 -16.52 -15.86
CA GLY A 178 7.57 -17.10 -16.83
C GLY A 178 6.18 -16.47 -16.79
N ALA A 179 5.61 -16.20 -15.60
CA ALA A 179 4.32 -15.54 -15.45
C ALA A 179 4.39 -14.04 -15.81
N LEU A 180 5.44 -13.32 -15.37
CA LEU A 180 5.68 -11.93 -15.76
C LEU A 180 6.06 -11.78 -17.25
N LEU A 181 6.77 -12.74 -17.79
CA LEU A 181 7.12 -12.78 -19.23
C LEU A 181 6.00 -13.40 -20.06
N ALA A 182 5.14 -14.25 -19.49
CA ALA A 182 3.93 -14.72 -20.19
C ALA A 182 2.84 -13.64 -20.20
N ALA A 183 2.78 -12.77 -19.20
CA ALA A 183 2.05 -11.52 -19.29
C ALA A 183 2.63 -10.57 -20.39
N LYS A 184 3.96 -10.59 -20.58
CA LYS A 184 4.64 -9.93 -21.73
C LYS A 184 4.58 -10.74 -23.03
N ALA A 185 4.42 -12.04 -22.94
CA ALA A 185 4.40 -13.03 -24.03
C ALA A 185 3.06 -13.76 -24.17
N ALA A 186 1.97 -13.25 -23.61
CA ALA A 186 0.68 -13.46 -24.27
C ALA A 186 0.94 -13.15 -25.74
N PRO A 187 0.64 -14.10 -26.69
CA PRO A 187 1.09 -13.96 -28.06
C PRO A 187 0.73 -12.55 -28.47
N ALA A 188 1.76 -11.75 -28.71
CA ALA A 188 1.58 -10.49 -29.35
C ALA A 188 0.99 -10.83 -30.73
N GLU A 189 -0.31 -10.94 -30.79
CA GLU A 189 -0.99 -10.43 -31.94
C GLU A 189 -0.42 -9.02 -32.03
N ALA A 190 0.39 -8.83 -33.04
CA ALA A 190 1.32 -7.74 -33.15
C ALA A 190 0.72 -6.41 -32.66
N GLY A 191 1.19 -5.84 -31.58
CA GLY A 191 0.81 -4.53 -31.12
C GLY A 191 0.30 -4.39 -29.69
N VAL A 192 -0.11 -5.44 -28.97
CA VAL A 192 -0.76 -5.31 -27.63
C VAL A 192 0.24 -5.01 -26.51
N ALA A 193 1.47 -5.46 -26.61
CA ALA A 193 2.50 -5.26 -25.56
C ALA A 193 2.95 -3.80 -25.35
N ALA A 194 2.61 -2.90 -26.26
CA ALA A 194 3.02 -1.49 -26.22
C ALA A 194 1.86 -0.51 -26.01
N ARG A 195 0.66 -1.00 -25.74
CA ARG A 195 -0.51 -0.13 -25.47
C ARG A 195 -0.69 0.11 -23.99
N PRO A 196 -1.31 1.24 -23.61
CA PRO A 196 -1.81 1.41 -22.25
C PRO A 196 -2.66 0.21 -21.84
N ALA A 197 -2.30 -0.40 -20.71
CA ALA A 197 -2.93 -1.62 -20.24
C ALA A 197 -3.18 -1.52 -18.73
N PRO A 198 -4.21 -2.19 -18.19
CA PRO A 198 -4.41 -2.32 -16.76
C PRO A 198 -3.16 -2.90 -16.08
N LEU A 199 -2.74 -2.28 -14.98
CA LEU A 199 -1.57 -2.74 -14.23
C LEU A 199 -1.79 -4.12 -13.63
N ALA A 200 -2.91 -4.30 -12.92
CA ALA A 200 -3.26 -5.57 -12.33
C ALA A 200 -3.78 -6.55 -13.39
N GLY A 201 -3.21 -7.74 -13.41
CA GLY A 201 -3.56 -8.81 -14.34
C GLY A 201 -2.74 -8.81 -15.63
N GLU A 202 -2.53 -7.64 -16.27
CA GLU A 202 -1.79 -7.57 -17.53
C GLU A 202 -0.31 -7.24 -17.37
N VAL A 203 0.03 -6.25 -16.55
CA VAL A 203 1.43 -5.87 -16.27
C VAL A 203 1.98 -6.61 -15.05
N VAL A 204 1.19 -6.67 -13.99
CA VAL A 204 1.49 -7.36 -12.75
C VAL A 204 0.43 -8.43 -12.51
N PRO A 205 0.77 -9.71 -12.56
CA PRO A 205 -0.18 -10.79 -12.24
C PRO A 205 -0.81 -10.60 -10.85
N ALA A 206 -2.09 -10.95 -10.73
CA ALA A 206 -2.84 -10.74 -9.49
C ALA A 206 -2.22 -11.49 -8.29
N ASP A 207 -1.73 -12.70 -8.49
CA ASP A 207 -1.05 -13.49 -7.47
C ASP A 207 0.28 -12.86 -7.01
N VAL A 208 1.01 -12.18 -7.90
CA VAL A 208 2.18 -11.37 -7.55
C VAL A 208 1.77 -10.20 -6.66
N LEU A 209 0.74 -9.44 -7.07
CA LEU A 209 0.23 -8.29 -6.33
C LEU A 209 -0.23 -8.68 -4.91
N TRP A 210 -0.99 -9.77 -4.78
CA TRP A 210 -1.55 -10.22 -3.50
C TRP A 210 -0.56 -11.04 -2.64
N SER A 211 0.61 -11.40 -3.15
CA SER A 211 1.67 -12.04 -2.38
C SER A 211 2.44 -11.09 -1.48
N CYS A 212 2.38 -9.79 -1.68
CA CYS A 212 3.06 -8.81 -0.84
C CYS A 212 2.47 -8.77 0.57
N THR A 213 3.32 -8.98 1.58
CA THR A 213 2.95 -8.87 3.00
C THR A 213 3.10 -7.45 3.55
N THR A 214 3.49 -6.48 2.72
CA THR A 214 3.71 -5.08 3.09
C THR A 214 4.68 -4.88 4.27
N CYS A 215 5.66 -5.77 4.43
CA CYS A 215 6.60 -5.77 5.55
C CYS A 215 7.67 -4.66 5.51
N GLY A 216 7.85 -3.98 4.38
CA GLY A 216 8.81 -2.88 4.22
C GLY A 216 10.26 -3.29 4.01
N ALA A 217 10.61 -4.60 4.05
CA ALA A 217 12.00 -5.05 3.90
C ALA A 217 12.66 -4.58 2.59
N CYS A 218 11.89 -4.55 1.49
CA CYS A 218 12.37 -4.07 0.19
C CYS A 218 12.66 -2.56 0.19
N VAL A 219 11.87 -1.77 0.90
CA VAL A 219 12.06 -0.32 1.04
C VAL A 219 13.29 -0.03 1.87
N GLU A 220 13.44 -0.70 3.03
CA GLU A 220 14.57 -0.52 3.94
C GLU A 220 15.92 -0.87 3.28
N GLN A 221 15.94 -1.85 2.38
CA GLN A 221 17.16 -2.33 1.73
C GLN A 221 17.47 -1.63 0.40
N CYS A 222 16.57 -0.79 -0.10
CA CYS A 222 16.78 -0.12 -1.37
C CYS A 222 17.83 0.99 -1.24
N PRO A 223 18.96 0.94 -1.99
CA PRO A 223 20.01 1.96 -1.89
C PRO A 223 19.60 3.30 -2.52
N VAL A 224 18.50 3.33 -3.26
CA VAL A 224 17.96 4.52 -3.94
C VAL A 224 16.55 4.87 -3.47
N ASP A 225 16.14 4.35 -2.29
CA ASP A 225 14.91 4.68 -1.56
C ASP A 225 13.60 4.49 -2.38
N ILE A 226 13.52 3.45 -3.20
CA ILE A 226 12.28 3.12 -3.93
C ILE A 226 11.20 2.65 -2.95
N GLU A 227 10.03 3.24 -3.03
CA GLU A 227 8.86 2.94 -2.17
C GLU A 227 8.00 1.80 -2.73
N HIS A 228 8.59 0.59 -2.81
CA HIS A 228 7.94 -0.59 -3.39
C HIS A 228 6.58 -0.90 -2.78
N VAL A 229 6.46 -0.79 -1.45
CA VAL A 229 5.22 -1.12 -0.73
C VAL A 229 4.10 -0.17 -1.11
N ASP A 230 4.41 1.13 -1.22
CA ASP A 230 3.42 2.14 -1.57
C ASP A 230 2.89 1.90 -2.98
N ARG A 231 3.77 1.53 -3.93
CA ARG A 231 3.34 1.18 -5.31
C ARG A 231 2.44 -0.05 -5.34
N VAL A 232 2.72 -1.07 -4.51
CA VAL A 232 1.83 -2.23 -4.38
C VAL A 232 0.47 -1.82 -3.79
N ILE A 233 0.47 -0.96 -2.77
CA ILE A 233 -0.76 -0.48 -2.14
C ILE A 233 -1.57 0.38 -3.11
N ASP A 234 -0.93 1.23 -3.92
CA ASP A 234 -1.61 2.04 -4.92
C ASP A 234 -2.38 1.18 -5.94
N VAL A 235 -1.74 0.12 -6.44
CA VAL A 235 -2.43 -0.81 -7.35
C VAL A 235 -3.54 -1.58 -6.62
N ARG A 236 -3.34 -1.99 -5.36
CA ARG A 236 -4.41 -2.62 -4.56
C ARG A 236 -5.59 -1.69 -4.28
N ARG A 237 -5.35 -0.40 -4.05
CA ARG A 237 -6.43 0.60 -3.89
C ARG A 237 -7.35 0.61 -5.10
N GLN A 238 -6.78 0.70 -6.26
CA GLN A 238 -7.55 0.68 -7.50
C GLN A 238 -8.35 -0.61 -7.64
N GLN A 239 -7.73 -1.76 -7.36
CA GLN A 239 -8.41 -3.06 -7.42
C GLN A 239 -9.54 -3.19 -6.40
N VAL A 240 -9.38 -2.63 -5.20
CA VAL A 240 -10.39 -2.73 -4.13
C VAL A 240 -11.49 -1.70 -4.28
N LEU A 241 -11.13 -0.45 -4.56
CA LEU A 241 -12.07 0.68 -4.51
C LEU A 241 -12.77 0.94 -5.84
N MET A 242 -12.10 0.64 -6.97
CA MET A 242 -12.65 0.89 -8.30
C MET A 242 -13.17 -0.40 -8.96
N GLU A 243 -12.37 -1.48 -8.93
CA GLU A 243 -12.68 -2.71 -9.67
C GLU A 243 -13.42 -3.76 -8.84
N SER A 244 -13.41 -3.62 -7.50
CA SER A 244 -13.90 -4.68 -6.59
C SER A 244 -13.25 -6.05 -6.84
N ALA A 245 -12.03 -6.07 -7.37
CA ALA A 245 -11.26 -7.23 -7.81
C ALA A 245 -10.18 -7.59 -6.78
N PHE A 246 -10.53 -8.33 -5.76
CA PHE A 246 -9.63 -8.74 -4.67
C PHE A 246 -9.95 -10.16 -4.17
N PRO A 247 -9.02 -10.83 -3.46
CA PRO A 247 -9.27 -12.14 -2.89
C PRO A 247 -10.51 -12.17 -1.99
N ARG A 248 -11.34 -13.19 -2.16
CA ARG A 248 -12.64 -13.33 -1.47
C ARG A 248 -12.53 -13.22 0.06
N GLU A 249 -11.43 -13.70 0.61
CA GLU A 249 -11.15 -13.69 2.05
C GLU A 249 -11.07 -12.26 2.60
N LEU A 250 -10.54 -11.32 1.82
CA LEU A 250 -10.46 -9.90 2.20
C LEU A 250 -11.85 -9.26 2.34
N GLY A 251 -12.81 -9.61 1.49
CA GLY A 251 -14.19 -9.14 1.62
C GLY A 251 -14.84 -9.56 2.94
N GLY A 252 -14.50 -10.76 3.44
CA GLY A 252 -14.92 -11.22 4.77
C GLY A 252 -14.29 -10.41 5.89
N MET A 253 -13.01 -10.05 5.76
CA MET A 253 -12.28 -9.22 6.71
C MET A 253 -12.83 -7.79 6.74
N PHE A 254 -13.05 -7.15 5.59
CA PHE A 254 -13.61 -5.80 5.50
C PHE A 254 -14.95 -5.69 6.22
N ARG A 255 -15.90 -6.60 5.94
CA ARG A 255 -17.20 -6.62 6.62
C ARG A 255 -17.11 -6.76 8.14
N LYS A 256 -16.12 -7.52 8.65
CA LYS A 256 -15.89 -7.65 10.08
C LYS A 256 -15.30 -6.37 10.68
N LEU A 257 -14.38 -5.71 9.98
CA LEU A 257 -13.82 -4.42 10.37
C LEU A 257 -14.92 -3.35 10.43
N GLU A 258 -15.76 -3.24 9.41
CA GLU A 258 -16.88 -2.30 9.34
C GLU A 258 -17.91 -2.53 10.46
N SER A 259 -18.32 -3.79 10.67
CA SER A 259 -19.44 -4.10 11.57
C SER A 259 -19.04 -4.30 13.03
N LYS A 260 -17.78 -4.61 13.34
CA LYS A 260 -17.30 -4.99 14.67
C LYS A 260 -16.01 -4.27 15.11
N GLY A 261 -15.43 -3.43 14.27
CA GLY A 261 -14.18 -2.75 14.55
C GLY A 261 -12.99 -3.70 14.78
N ASN A 262 -13.06 -4.94 14.28
CA ASN A 262 -11.95 -5.90 14.36
C ASN A 262 -12.02 -7.00 13.29
N PRO A 263 -10.87 -7.52 12.82
CA PRO A 263 -10.84 -8.49 11.72
C PRO A 263 -11.36 -9.89 12.11
N TRP A 264 -11.50 -10.21 13.42
CA TRP A 264 -12.09 -11.46 13.90
C TRP A 264 -13.63 -11.45 13.84
N GLY A 265 -14.25 -10.25 13.86
CA GLY A 265 -15.70 -10.09 13.92
C GLY A 265 -16.28 -10.41 15.30
N LEU A 266 -15.46 -10.30 16.34
CA LEU A 266 -15.87 -10.54 17.72
C LEU A 266 -16.51 -9.29 18.34
N ALA A 267 -17.39 -9.51 19.32
CA ALA A 267 -18.07 -8.40 20.01
C ALA A 267 -17.06 -7.59 20.84
N PRO A 268 -17.17 -6.22 20.88
CA PRO A 268 -16.28 -5.35 21.67
C PRO A 268 -16.15 -5.78 23.13
N ARG A 269 -17.23 -6.17 23.79
CA ARG A 269 -17.24 -6.65 25.19
C ARG A 269 -16.27 -7.81 25.50
N LYS A 270 -15.82 -8.54 24.47
CA LYS A 270 -14.81 -9.60 24.61
C LYS A 270 -13.38 -9.07 24.61
N ARG A 271 -13.21 -7.78 24.37
CA ARG A 271 -11.89 -7.16 24.27
C ARG A 271 -11.13 -7.21 25.59
N MET A 272 -11.84 -7.25 26.73
CA MET A 272 -11.25 -7.38 28.07
C MET A 272 -11.09 -8.83 28.54
N ASP A 273 -11.43 -9.85 27.74
CA ASP A 273 -11.30 -11.26 28.14
C ASP A 273 -9.85 -11.68 28.47
N TRP A 274 -8.85 -10.98 27.93
CA TRP A 274 -7.44 -11.22 28.22
C TRP A 274 -7.06 -10.88 29.67
N ALA A 275 -7.72 -9.92 30.30
CA ALA A 275 -7.45 -9.49 31.68
C ALA A 275 -7.99 -10.46 32.75
N LYS A 276 -8.89 -11.37 32.38
CA LYS A 276 -9.48 -12.33 33.32
C LYS A 276 -8.43 -13.24 33.95
N GLY A 277 -8.44 -13.30 35.29
CA GLY A 277 -7.51 -14.15 36.06
C GLY A 277 -6.11 -13.54 36.20
N LEU A 278 -5.94 -12.25 36.07
CA LEU A 278 -4.83 -11.49 36.62
C LEU A 278 -5.03 -11.31 38.13
N ASP A 279 -3.95 -11.22 38.88
CA ASP A 279 -3.98 -11.00 40.35
C ASP A 279 -4.26 -9.54 40.74
N PHE A 280 -4.50 -8.68 39.78
CA PHE A 280 -4.82 -7.27 39.92
C PHE A 280 -5.89 -6.84 38.91
N GLU A 281 -6.59 -5.76 39.20
CA GLU A 281 -7.59 -5.17 38.30
C GLU A 281 -6.90 -4.26 37.29
N VAL A 282 -7.37 -4.29 36.03
CA VAL A 282 -6.90 -3.43 34.94
C VAL A 282 -7.93 -2.31 34.77
N PRO A 283 -7.61 -1.05 35.12
CA PRO A 283 -8.53 0.07 35.03
C PRO A 283 -8.91 0.36 33.57
N VAL A 284 -10.18 0.71 33.36
CA VAL A 284 -10.74 1.09 32.06
C VAL A 284 -11.07 2.59 32.09
N ILE A 285 -10.60 3.31 31.07
CA ILE A 285 -10.89 4.74 30.90
C ILE A 285 -12.39 4.95 30.67
N GLY A 286 -12.94 5.94 31.34
CA GLY A 286 -14.37 6.26 31.32
C GLY A 286 -15.24 5.37 32.22
N VAL A 287 -14.64 4.37 32.91
CA VAL A 287 -15.30 3.47 33.86
C VAL A 287 -14.64 3.56 35.24
N ASP A 288 -13.38 3.22 35.34
CA ASP A 288 -12.60 3.17 36.58
C ASP A 288 -11.76 4.42 36.80
N VAL A 289 -11.35 5.07 35.73
CA VAL A 289 -10.63 6.36 35.69
C VAL A 289 -11.32 7.28 34.68
N GLU A 290 -11.29 8.59 34.91
CA GLU A 290 -11.99 9.56 34.06
C GLU A 290 -11.30 9.64 32.68
N ASP A 291 -10.00 9.84 32.69
CA ASP A 291 -9.19 9.92 31.47
C ASP A 291 -7.75 9.44 31.70
N ALA A 292 -6.92 9.41 30.63
CA ALA A 292 -5.55 8.92 30.69
C ALA A 292 -4.57 9.87 31.40
N SER A 293 -4.99 11.06 31.83
CA SER A 293 -4.14 11.96 32.64
C SER A 293 -3.96 11.48 34.08
N GLU A 294 -4.84 10.58 34.54
CA GLU A 294 -4.78 9.99 35.88
C GLU A 294 -3.76 8.86 36.02
N VAL A 295 -3.20 8.39 34.87
CA VAL A 295 -2.27 7.27 34.81
C VAL A 295 -0.99 7.63 34.08
N ASP A 296 0.06 6.85 34.30
CA ASP A 296 1.34 7.07 33.61
C ASP A 296 1.26 6.77 32.11
N TYR A 297 0.48 5.76 31.76
CA TYR A 297 0.33 5.30 30.38
C TYR A 297 -1.08 4.81 30.06
N LEU A 298 -1.56 5.15 28.86
CA LEU A 298 -2.62 4.40 28.23
C LEU A 298 -2.00 3.12 27.61
N PHE A 299 -2.51 1.95 27.96
CA PHE A 299 -2.10 0.70 27.39
C PHE A 299 -3.03 0.33 26.21
N TRP A 300 -2.55 0.54 24.98
CA TRP A 300 -3.24 0.15 23.78
C TRP A 300 -3.01 -1.35 23.53
N VAL A 301 -4.05 -2.16 23.70
CA VAL A 301 -3.98 -3.61 23.62
C VAL A 301 -3.87 -4.12 22.20
N GLY A 302 -4.55 -3.46 21.26
CA GLY A 302 -4.66 -3.89 19.87
C GLY A 302 -5.59 -5.09 19.68
N CYS A 303 -6.07 -5.28 18.45
CA CYS A 303 -7.02 -6.35 18.16
C CYS A 303 -6.42 -7.76 18.37
N ALA A 304 -5.17 -7.98 17.98
CA ALA A 304 -4.50 -9.27 18.20
C ALA A 304 -4.34 -9.54 19.69
N GLY A 305 -3.87 -8.58 20.47
CA GLY A 305 -3.70 -8.69 21.92
C GLY A 305 -4.99 -8.97 22.66
N ALA A 306 -6.13 -8.48 22.11
CA ALA A 306 -7.45 -8.68 22.71
C ALA A 306 -8.09 -10.02 22.33
N TYR A 307 -7.85 -10.54 21.12
CA TYR A 307 -8.66 -11.65 20.59
C TYR A 307 -7.86 -12.90 20.22
N GLU A 308 -6.57 -12.81 19.88
CA GLU A 308 -5.76 -13.94 19.48
C GLU A 308 -5.07 -14.57 20.71
N ASP A 309 -5.19 -15.89 20.91
CA ASP A 309 -4.79 -16.56 22.15
C ASP A 309 -3.29 -16.49 22.43
N ARG A 310 -2.45 -16.46 21.40
CA ARG A 310 -1.00 -16.29 21.58
C ARG A 310 -0.66 -14.85 21.97
N ALA A 311 -1.26 -13.88 21.31
CA ALA A 311 -1.04 -12.46 21.57
C ALA A 311 -1.61 -12.03 22.93
N LYS A 312 -2.75 -12.61 23.38
CA LYS A 312 -3.28 -12.41 24.74
C LYS A 312 -2.24 -12.73 25.82
N ARG A 313 -1.43 -13.77 25.63
CA ARG A 313 -0.37 -14.09 26.59
C ARG A 313 0.68 -13.00 26.69
N THR A 314 1.04 -12.40 25.54
CA THR A 314 1.94 -11.25 25.49
C THR A 314 1.31 -10.04 26.16
N THR A 315 0.04 -9.74 25.90
CA THR A 315 -0.70 -8.66 26.53
C THR A 315 -0.72 -8.79 28.05
N ARG A 316 -1.01 -9.99 28.54
CA ARG A 316 -0.98 -10.29 29.99
C ARG A 316 0.41 -10.06 30.59
N ALA A 317 1.45 -10.59 29.94
CA ALA A 317 2.83 -10.44 30.42
C ALA A 317 3.24 -8.94 30.48
N VAL A 318 2.83 -8.12 29.50
CA VAL A 318 3.09 -6.67 29.53
C VAL A 318 2.35 -6.00 30.66
N ALA A 319 1.06 -6.32 30.89
CA ALA A 319 0.30 -5.78 32.00
C ALA A 319 0.90 -6.19 33.38
N GLU A 320 1.33 -7.45 33.54
CA GLU A 320 2.02 -7.94 34.72
C GLU A 320 3.35 -7.22 34.97
N LEU A 321 4.13 -6.95 33.90
CA LEU A 321 5.39 -6.19 33.97
C LEU A 321 5.16 -4.74 34.40
N LEU A 322 4.17 -4.06 33.81
CA LEU A 322 3.80 -2.69 34.19
C LEU A 322 3.38 -2.63 35.66
N HIS A 323 2.51 -3.54 36.07
CA HIS A 323 2.06 -3.64 37.47
C HIS A 323 3.24 -3.91 38.43
N THR A 324 4.11 -4.86 38.12
CA THR A 324 5.30 -5.19 38.94
C THR A 324 6.29 -4.02 39.02
N ALA A 325 6.40 -3.24 37.97
CA ALA A 325 7.23 -2.05 37.94
C ALA A 325 6.63 -0.84 38.70
N GLY A 326 5.40 -0.97 39.23
CA GLY A 326 4.70 0.12 39.89
C GLY A 326 4.26 1.25 38.97
N VAL A 327 4.15 0.96 37.66
CA VAL A 327 3.71 1.91 36.65
C VAL A 327 2.18 1.84 36.57
N SER A 328 1.51 2.99 36.75
CA SER A 328 0.06 3.09 36.60
C SER A 328 -0.32 3.09 35.12
N PHE A 329 -1.31 2.31 34.74
CA PHE A 329 -1.83 2.27 33.39
C PHE A 329 -3.33 1.97 33.36
N ALA A 330 -3.98 2.38 32.28
CA ALA A 330 -5.38 2.05 32.00
C ALA A 330 -5.54 1.69 30.54
N VAL A 331 -6.64 1.02 30.19
CA VAL A 331 -7.00 0.59 28.84
C VAL A 331 -8.27 1.27 28.38
N LEU A 332 -8.51 1.32 27.06
CA LEU A 332 -9.78 1.83 26.50
C LEU A 332 -10.93 0.82 26.57
N GLY A 333 -10.63 -0.45 26.83
CA GLY A 333 -11.65 -1.49 26.92
C GLY A 333 -12.47 -1.62 25.62
N ASP A 334 -13.79 -1.56 25.74
CA ASP A 334 -14.72 -1.69 24.61
C ASP A 334 -14.65 -0.52 23.61
N ALA A 335 -14.12 0.64 24.03
CA ALA A 335 -13.95 1.81 23.18
C ALA A 335 -12.79 1.68 22.17
N GLU A 336 -11.84 0.76 22.41
CA GLU A 336 -10.74 0.51 21.50
C GLU A 336 -11.22 -0.23 20.24
N THR A 337 -10.86 0.25 19.04
CA THR A 337 -11.16 -0.40 17.78
C THR A 337 -9.88 -0.82 17.02
N CYS A 338 -10.02 -1.44 15.87
CA CYS A 338 -8.89 -1.76 15.01
C CYS A 338 -8.22 -0.47 14.52
N THR A 339 -6.90 -0.48 14.42
CA THR A 339 -6.13 0.63 13.83
C THR A 339 -6.45 0.89 12.35
N GLY A 340 -7.13 -0.04 11.68
CA GLY A 340 -7.37 0.01 10.25
C GLY A 340 -6.19 -0.50 9.38
N ASP A 341 -5.04 -0.81 9.97
CA ASP A 341 -3.86 -1.29 9.27
C ASP A 341 -4.14 -2.45 8.27
N PRO A 342 -4.93 -3.49 8.63
CA PRO A 342 -5.27 -4.55 7.67
C PRO A 342 -6.04 -4.05 6.45
N ALA A 343 -6.92 -3.06 6.62
CA ALA A 343 -7.67 -2.46 5.53
C ALA A 343 -6.73 -1.67 4.60
N ARG A 344 -5.86 -0.83 5.16
CA ARG A 344 -4.88 -0.04 4.40
C ARG A 344 -3.93 -0.92 3.59
N ARG A 345 -3.36 -1.95 4.20
CA ARG A 345 -2.46 -2.91 3.53
C ARG A 345 -3.14 -3.65 2.38
N ALA A 346 -4.43 -3.90 2.52
CA ALA A 346 -5.24 -4.52 1.49
C ALA A 346 -5.74 -3.53 0.42
N GLY A 347 -5.49 -2.22 0.56
CA GLY A 347 -5.91 -1.19 -0.39
C GLY A 347 -7.29 -0.59 -0.11
N ASN A 348 -7.96 -0.95 0.99
CA ASN A 348 -9.22 -0.31 1.39
C ASN A 348 -8.93 0.94 2.22
N GLU A 349 -8.54 2.01 1.53
CA GLU A 349 -8.15 3.27 2.15
C GLU A 349 -9.31 3.95 2.86
N ILE A 350 -10.53 3.90 2.31
CA ILE A 350 -11.72 4.49 2.91
C ILE A 350 -11.99 3.89 4.29
N LEU A 351 -12.05 2.55 4.38
CA LEU A 351 -12.24 1.86 5.65
C LEU A 351 -11.11 2.14 6.64
N TYR A 352 -9.87 2.25 6.15
CA TYR A 352 -8.74 2.63 7.00
C TYR A 352 -8.92 4.04 7.58
N GLN A 353 -9.29 5.03 6.76
CA GLN A 353 -9.47 6.41 7.21
C GLN A 353 -10.60 6.52 8.25
N MET A 354 -11.72 5.83 8.04
CA MET A 354 -12.80 5.76 9.01
C MET A 354 -12.33 5.23 10.38
N LEU A 355 -11.62 4.10 10.38
CA LEU A 355 -11.13 3.49 11.63
C LEU A 355 -10.03 4.34 12.28
N ALA A 356 -9.14 4.92 11.50
CA ALA A 356 -8.08 5.79 12.00
C ALA A 356 -8.66 7.10 12.61
N GLY A 357 -9.63 7.71 11.95
CA GLY A 357 -10.34 8.88 12.45
C GLY A 357 -11.02 8.61 13.79
N GLN A 358 -11.78 7.52 13.87
CA GLN A 358 -12.42 7.09 15.11
C GLN A 358 -11.41 6.88 16.27
N ASN A 359 -10.25 6.26 15.97
CA ASN A 359 -9.22 6.06 17.00
C ASN A 359 -8.57 7.37 17.43
N VAL A 360 -8.35 8.32 16.52
CA VAL A 360 -7.81 9.65 16.84
C VAL A 360 -8.78 10.39 17.75
N GLU A 361 -10.08 10.35 17.47
CA GLU A 361 -11.12 10.93 18.30
C GLU A 361 -11.14 10.30 19.69
N THR A 362 -11.21 8.97 19.77
CA THR A 362 -11.19 8.22 21.05
C THR A 362 -9.95 8.54 21.90
N LEU A 363 -8.76 8.59 21.28
CA LEU A 363 -7.51 8.92 21.98
C LEU A 363 -7.47 10.39 22.46
N THR A 364 -8.07 11.28 21.68
CA THR A 364 -8.18 12.72 22.02
C THR A 364 -9.13 12.92 23.21
N GLU A 365 -10.30 12.29 23.18
CA GLU A 365 -11.27 12.31 24.28
C GLU A 365 -10.69 11.70 25.56
N ALA A 366 -9.96 10.59 25.44
CA ALA A 366 -9.24 9.97 26.53
C ALA A 366 -8.05 10.78 27.04
N LYS A 367 -7.69 11.91 26.43
CA LYS A 367 -6.52 12.75 26.74
C LYS A 367 -5.20 11.97 26.79
N ALA A 368 -5.03 10.99 25.90
CA ALA A 368 -3.89 10.11 25.87
C ALA A 368 -2.61 10.86 25.48
N GLN A 369 -1.63 10.95 26.38
CA GLN A 369 -0.35 11.60 26.13
C GLN A 369 0.78 10.61 25.90
N ARG A 370 0.79 9.52 26.65
CA ARG A 370 1.79 8.45 26.59
C ARG A 370 1.08 7.12 26.40
N ILE A 371 1.45 6.42 25.34
CA ILE A 371 0.80 5.17 24.95
C ILE A 371 1.85 4.06 24.92
N VAL A 372 1.57 2.96 25.61
CA VAL A 372 2.29 1.70 25.48
C VAL A 372 1.50 0.80 24.54
N VAL A 373 2.16 0.24 23.56
CA VAL A 373 1.54 -0.64 22.56
C VAL A 373 2.22 -2.01 22.63
N THR A 374 1.44 -3.07 22.70
CA THR A 374 1.90 -4.40 22.33
C THR A 374 1.76 -4.57 20.82
N VAL A 375 2.24 -5.68 20.29
CA VAL A 375 2.12 -5.97 18.86
C VAL A 375 0.64 -6.01 18.47
N GLY A 376 0.26 -5.09 17.61
CA GLY A 376 -1.09 -5.01 17.01
C GLY A 376 -1.20 -5.87 15.77
#